data_b239a86953dc1a0bb40ea9191b9c7fbc
#
_entry.id   b239a86953dc1a0bb40ea9191b9c7fbc
#
_cell.length_a   1.000
_cell.length_b   1.000
_cell.length_c   1.000
_cell.angle_alpha   90.00
_cell.angle_beta   90.00
_cell.angle_gamma   90.00
#
_symmetry.space_group_name_H-M   'P 1'
#
loop_
_entity.id
_entity.type
_entity.pdbx_description
1 polymer ?
#
loop_
_entity_poly.entity_id
_entity_poly.type
_entity_poly.pdbx_seq_one_letter_code
_entity_poly.pdbx_strand_id
1 'polypeptide(L)'
;MPDHAQLRRATAWMSATAVEEADAARTSAACDSSGHFPLEPDIADGGCGPGSTALEPGWLYRRISGRDDRTRPVSDEELAELGDPMAVAFFRVGRFPTTVQELLSELPATAAASRKVYLVSEAGQISPVAIGERDMRFAITTAVDGNQVDLLVSAQAGGDPKKGFLQVAAWDSVAGVFNFYARFESSWVWAGNSWHALEPDSRGKGCFDSHINGCAVMKELRIPWINWQSERATIRLADDDPLRHDQLYQQVIGAERLELTVRFLITRWTAARLAEVTANGVVDHPDRLLRHLFTSTTVNLTSTDRQSSTITADSGELTLPTGFWLNQDILLDDLRLFTQAAPPRALAAGYLAGLTRFGFRLEEKYSGFSQPGDTFFAFVVPEAAHEDNEVIRQMVRKGLISARFAACVLMVDFPNPVFSPARSLLMRYVPTTPIKAVNLCDTVTQAILDAARTRNLPTDSPEARFAAHWQVPEDAWQSVFGQRVDAYLRKVTQQIQTASGFDDYVRLAESRRRQFRLMKLNEFELTLPVTNIPPGAPPLAMREDASVAELT
;
A
#
# COMPACT_ATOMS: atom_id res chain seq x y z
N MET A 1 -7.00 11.63 -32.38
CA MET A 1 -6.56 11.74 -30.98
C MET A 1 -5.87 10.44 -30.65
N PRO A 2 -4.66 10.42 -30.10
CA PRO A 2 -4.03 9.17 -29.71
C PRO A 2 -4.77 8.58 -28.51
N ASP A 3 -4.96 7.28 -28.55
CA ASP A 3 -5.67 6.48 -27.57
C ASP A 3 -4.95 6.58 -26.21
N HIS A 4 -5.69 6.92 -25.16
CA HIS A 4 -5.21 7.00 -23.77
C HIS A 4 -4.42 5.75 -23.33
N ALA A 5 -4.77 4.57 -23.84
CA ALA A 5 -4.11 3.31 -23.56
C ALA A 5 -2.64 3.23 -24.06
N GLN A 6 -2.29 3.95 -25.12
CA GLN A 6 -0.93 3.85 -25.69
C GLN A 6 0.12 4.66 -24.92
N LEU A 7 -0.28 5.73 -24.24
CA LEU A 7 0.66 6.58 -23.48
C LEU A 7 1.02 6.02 -22.09
N ARG A 8 0.15 5.19 -21.52
CA ARG A 8 0.39 4.54 -20.23
C ARG A 8 1.44 3.40 -20.28
N ARG A 9 1.78 2.91 -21.50
CA ARG A 9 2.80 1.86 -21.70
C ARG A 9 4.25 2.30 -21.47
N ALA A 10 4.51 3.59 -21.32
CA ALA A 10 5.88 4.11 -21.24
C ALA A 10 6.49 4.11 -19.83
N THR A 11 5.76 3.71 -18.79
CA THR A 11 6.21 3.77 -17.39
C THR A 11 6.40 2.42 -16.70
N ALA A 12 6.39 1.30 -17.45
CA ALA A 12 6.73 -0.01 -16.90
C ALA A 12 8.24 -0.14 -16.69
N TRP A 13 8.70 -0.10 -15.44
CA TRP A 13 10.10 -0.27 -15.06
C TRP A 13 10.29 -1.52 -14.21
N MET A 14 11.45 -2.15 -14.37
CA MET A 14 11.83 -3.45 -13.81
C MET A 14 12.06 -3.38 -12.29
N SER A 15 11.60 -4.40 -11.56
CA SER A 15 11.74 -4.52 -10.11
C SER A 15 13.14 -4.99 -9.71
N ALA A 16 13.66 -4.42 -8.64
CA ALA A 16 14.94 -4.80 -8.06
C ALA A 16 14.76 -5.68 -6.82
N THR A 17 14.19 -6.88 -7.00
CA THR A 17 14.33 -7.98 -6.05
C THR A 17 15.09 -9.12 -6.75
N ALA A 18 16.37 -8.89 -6.95
CA ALA A 18 17.24 -9.71 -7.80
C ALA A 18 17.76 -10.98 -7.11
N VAL A 19 16.97 -11.75 -6.39
CA VAL A 19 17.44 -13.04 -5.84
C VAL A 19 16.46 -14.21 -6.08
N GLU A 20 15.23 -13.99 -6.54
CA GLU A 20 14.29 -15.07 -6.86
C GLU A 20 13.73 -15.03 -8.30
N GLU A 21 14.18 -14.10 -9.14
CA GLU A 21 13.60 -13.86 -10.48
C GLU A 21 14.26 -14.62 -11.63
N ALA A 22 15.20 -15.52 -11.39
CA ALA A 22 15.85 -16.23 -12.49
C ALA A 22 14.94 -17.26 -13.18
N ASP A 23 13.84 -17.70 -12.58
CA ASP A 23 12.94 -18.73 -13.16
C ASP A 23 11.55 -18.19 -13.58
N ALA A 24 11.16 -16.99 -13.21
CA ALA A 24 9.85 -16.42 -13.57
C ALA A 24 9.85 -15.59 -14.88
N ALA A 25 10.99 -15.40 -15.51
CA ALA A 25 11.17 -14.47 -16.63
C ALA A 25 10.65 -14.97 -18.00
N ARG A 26 9.94 -16.09 -18.08
CA ARG A 26 9.52 -16.67 -19.39
C ARG A 26 8.05 -16.57 -19.75
N THR A 27 7.19 -16.00 -18.91
CA THR A 27 5.76 -15.83 -19.24
C THR A 27 5.20 -14.54 -18.65
N SER A 28 5.74 -13.37 -19.00
CA SER A 28 5.06 -12.12 -18.69
C SER A 28 4.30 -11.61 -19.92
N ALA A 29 3.01 -11.88 -19.98
CA ALA A 29 2.11 -11.03 -20.74
C ALA A 29 2.06 -9.66 -20.06
N ALA A 30 2.33 -8.60 -20.82
CA ALA A 30 2.39 -7.24 -20.33
C ALA A 30 1.06 -6.82 -19.69
N CYS A 31 1.08 -6.40 -18.44
CA CYS A 31 -0.04 -5.69 -17.81
C CYS A 31 -0.20 -4.31 -18.45
N ASP A 32 -1.41 -3.99 -18.85
CA ASP A 32 -1.78 -2.65 -19.30
C ASP A 32 -1.83 -1.69 -18.10
N SER A 33 -1.22 -0.52 -18.26
CA SER A 33 -1.08 0.53 -17.25
C SER A 33 -2.33 1.38 -17.04
N SER A 34 -3.52 0.88 -17.40
CA SER A 34 -4.77 1.66 -17.37
C SER A 34 -5.50 1.70 -16.03
N GLY A 35 -4.88 1.24 -14.92
CA GLY A 35 -5.55 1.25 -13.60
C GLY A 35 -6.81 0.38 -13.51
N HIS A 36 -7.16 -0.29 -14.58
CA HIS A 36 -8.20 -1.29 -14.65
C HIS A 36 -7.65 -2.60 -14.12
N PHE A 37 -8.47 -3.37 -13.44
CA PHE A 37 -8.08 -4.72 -13.07
C PHE A 37 -7.57 -5.46 -14.29
N PRO A 38 -6.44 -6.20 -14.20
CA PRO A 38 -5.95 -7.01 -15.32
C PRO A 38 -6.90 -8.14 -15.77
N LEU A 39 -8.13 -8.11 -15.32
CA LEU A 39 -9.21 -8.93 -15.83
C LEU A 39 -9.77 -8.43 -17.18
N GLU A 40 -9.59 -7.12 -17.50
CA GLU A 40 -10.05 -6.59 -18.77
C GLU A 40 -9.37 -7.20 -20.01
N PRO A 41 -8.03 -7.38 -20.07
CA PRO A 41 -7.41 -7.99 -21.25
C PRO A 41 -7.79 -9.45 -21.46
N ASP A 42 -8.01 -10.18 -20.38
CA ASP A 42 -8.38 -11.61 -20.46
C ASP A 42 -9.89 -11.83 -20.73
N ILE A 43 -10.71 -10.80 -20.46
CA ILE A 43 -12.17 -10.86 -20.61
C ILE A 43 -12.66 -9.98 -21.77
N ALA A 44 -12.07 -8.78 -21.97
CA ALA A 44 -12.45 -7.84 -23.02
C ALA A 44 -11.81 -8.13 -24.39
N ASP A 45 -10.60 -8.65 -24.39
CA ASP A 45 -10.13 -9.33 -25.58
C ASP A 45 -10.92 -10.64 -25.70
N GLY A 46 -12.12 -10.58 -26.16
CA GLY A 46 -12.76 -11.73 -26.73
C GLY A 46 -11.73 -12.55 -27.51
N GLY A 47 -10.57 -12.59 -26.85
CA GLY A 47 -9.30 -13.08 -27.32
C GLY A 47 -9.59 -14.37 -27.93
N CYS A 48 -9.60 -14.35 -29.22
CA CYS A 48 -9.86 -15.47 -30.06
C CYS A 48 -8.82 -16.58 -29.82
N GLY A 49 -8.67 -16.96 -28.55
CA GLY A 49 -8.11 -18.23 -28.16
C GLY A 49 -9.26 -19.24 -28.09
N PRO A 50 -9.10 -20.47 -28.58
CA PRO A 50 -10.12 -21.48 -28.46
C PRO A 50 -10.40 -21.74 -26.96
N GLY A 51 -11.51 -21.18 -26.43
CA GLY A 51 -11.93 -21.32 -25.04
C GLY A 51 -12.41 -20.07 -24.30
N SER A 52 -12.42 -18.88 -24.90
CA SER A 52 -13.02 -17.66 -24.31
C SER A 52 -14.54 -17.79 -24.36
N THR A 53 -15.15 -18.14 -23.23
CA THR A 53 -16.59 -18.09 -23.07
C THR A 53 -16.98 -16.64 -22.83
N ALA A 54 -17.78 -16.02 -23.69
CA ALA A 54 -18.38 -14.73 -23.42
C ALA A 54 -19.18 -14.80 -22.10
N LEU A 55 -19.08 -13.78 -21.23
CA LEU A 55 -19.83 -13.75 -19.99
C LEU A 55 -21.32 -13.55 -20.31
N GLU A 56 -22.15 -14.46 -19.82
CA GLU A 56 -23.59 -14.33 -19.94
C GLU A 56 -24.10 -13.33 -18.88
N PRO A 57 -25.02 -12.41 -19.26
CA PRO A 57 -25.61 -11.48 -18.31
C PRO A 57 -26.30 -12.16 -17.12
N GLY A 58 -26.20 -11.58 -15.94
CA GLY A 58 -26.91 -12.05 -14.78
C GLY A 58 -26.32 -13.30 -14.12
N TRP A 59 -25.00 -13.47 -14.18
CA TRP A 59 -24.29 -14.55 -13.55
C TRP A 59 -23.16 -14.07 -12.65
N LEU A 60 -22.82 -14.88 -11.65
CA LEU A 60 -21.56 -14.76 -10.90
C LEU A 60 -20.55 -15.76 -11.48
N TYR A 61 -19.42 -15.22 -11.93
CA TYR A 61 -18.28 -16.00 -12.41
C TYR A 61 -17.18 -16.03 -11.36
N ARG A 62 -16.28 -16.99 -11.49
CA ARG A 62 -15.04 -17.08 -10.73
C ARG A 62 -13.86 -16.87 -11.67
N ARG A 63 -12.94 -15.99 -11.25
CA ARG A 63 -11.62 -15.81 -11.88
C ARG A 63 -10.62 -15.34 -10.84
N ILE A 64 -9.78 -16.23 -10.32
CA ILE A 64 -8.71 -15.90 -9.38
C ILE A 64 -7.41 -15.84 -10.18
N SER A 65 -6.89 -14.63 -10.36
CA SER A 65 -5.68 -14.39 -11.16
C SER A 65 -4.48 -15.16 -10.61
N GLY A 66 -3.75 -15.81 -11.52
CA GLY A 66 -2.61 -16.67 -11.17
C GLY A 66 -2.98 -18.08 -10.68
N ARG A 67 -4.25 -18.37 -10.46
CA ARG A 67 -4.74 -19.68 -10.01
C ARG A 67 -5.70 -20.35 -10.99
N ASP A 68 -6.65 -19.58 -11.52
CA ASP A 68 -7.66 -20.09 -12.45
C ASP A 68 -7.19 -19.89 -13.89
N ASP A 69 -7.16 -20.95 -14.69
CA ASP A 69 -6.74 -20.90 -16.11
C ASP A 69 -7.79 -20.17 -16.97
N ARG A 70 -9.06 -20.20 -16.56
CA ARG A 70 -10.18 -19.61 -17.29
C ARG A 70 -11.27 -19.10 -16.35
N THR A 71 -12.04 -18.13 -16.83
CA THR A 71 -13.26 -17.68 -16.18
C THR A 71 -14.35 -18.75 -16.31
N ARG A 72 -15.05 -19.06 -15.22
CA ARG A 72 -16.15 -20.02 -15.18
C ARG A 72 -17.26 -19.55 -14.25
N PRO A 73 -18.52 -20.01 -14.44
CA PRO A 73 -19.56 -19.77 -13.46
C PRO A 73 -19.17 -20.31 -12.08
N VAL A 74 -19.56 -19.59 -11.03
CA VAL A 74 -19.50 -20.08 -9.65
C VAL A 74 -20.55 -21.18 -9.50
N SER A 75 -20.18 -22.31 -8.88
CA SER A 75 -21.17 -23.38 -8.62
C SER A 75 -22.07 -23.01 -7.46
N ASP A 76 -23.24 -23.73 -7.34
CA ASP A 76 -24.17 -23.52 -6.23
C ASP A 76 -23.52 -23.81 -4.88
N GLU A 77 -22.63 -24.81 -4.81
CA GLU A 77 -21.89 -25.15 -3.61
C GLU A 77 -20.90 -24.03 -3.23
N GLU A 78 -20.12 -23.52 -4.20
CA GLU A 78 -19.21 -22.39 -3.97
C GLU A 78 -19.98 -21.13 -3.54
N LEU A 79 -21.11 -20.84 -4.20
CA LEU A 79 -21.96 -19.71 -3.83
C LEU A 79 -22.52 -19.85 -2.41
N ALA A 80 -22.88 -21.07 -2.00
CA ALA A 80 -23.35 -21.34 -0.66
C ALA A 80 -22.29 -21.14 0.43
N GLU A 81 -21.00 -21.23 0.09
CA GLU A 81 -19.88 -20.97 1.00
C GLU A 81 -19.58 -19.48 1.18
N LEU A 82 -19.98 -18.61 0.25
CA LEU A 82 -19.73 -17.16 0.34
C LEU A 82 -20.74 -16.50 1.29
N GLY A 83 -20.34 -16.19 2.52
CA GLY A 83 -21.19 -15.64 3.58
C GLY A 83 -21.22 -14.11 3.67
N ASP A 84 -20.57 -13.41 2.75
CA ASP A 84 -20.47 -11.95 2.74
C ASP A 84 -21.75 -11.25 2.24
N PRO A 85 -21.91 -9.92 2.48
CA PRO A 85 -23.12 -9.18 2.10
C PRO A 85 -23.46 -9.22 0.60
N MET A 86 -22.47 -9.29 -0.30
CA MET A 86 -22.74 -9.38 -1.75
C MET A 86 -23.36 -10.71 -2.12
N ALA A 87 -22.79 -11.80 -1.62
CA ALA A 87 -23.33 -13.14 -1.87
C ALA A 87 -24.76 -13.28 -1.31
N VAL A 88 -24.99 -12.83 -0.07
CA VAL A 88 -26.26 -13.02 0.64
C VAL A 88 -27.37 -12.13 0.10
N ALA A 89 -27.10 -10.84 -0.12
CA ALA A 89 -28.13 -9.89 -0.54
C ALA A 89 -28.44 -9.94 -2.05
N PHE A 90 -27.47 -10.38 -2.87
CA PHE A 90 -27.57 -10.29 -4.32
C PHE A 90 -27.47 -11.67 -5.00
N PHE A 91 -26.31 -12.29 -4.97
CA PHE A 91 -26.02 -13.42 -5.87
C PHE A 91 -26.85 -14.66 -5.54
N ARG A 92 -27.05 -14.99 -4.26
CA ARG A 92 -27.89 -16.13 -3.83
C ARG A 92 -29.36 -15.96 -4.16
N VAL A 93 -29.81 -14.73 -4.36
CA VAL A 93 -31.21 -14.43 -4.73
C VAL A 93 -31.35 -14.06 -6.22
N GLY A 94 -30.31 -14.33 -7.02
CA GLY A 94 -30.34 -14.13 -8.47
C GLY A 94 -30.35 -12.66 -8.89
N ARG A 95 -29.79 -11.75 -8.08
CA ARG A 95 -29.71 -10.31 -8.39
C ARG A 95 -28.29 -9.94 -8.77
N PHE A 96 -28.15 -9.13 -9.80
CA PHE A 96 -26.85 -8.72 -10.34
C PHE A 96 -26.89 -7.23 -10.69
N PRO A 97 -26.74 -6.33 -9.69
CA PRO A 97 -26.84 -4.89 -9.91
C PRO A 97 -25.78 -4.44 -10.92
N THR A 98 -26.18 -3.63 -11.90
CA THR A 98 -25.33 -3.17 -13.00
C THR A 98 -24.72 -1.80 -12.74
N THR A 99 -25.25 -1.05 -11.79
CA THR A 99 -24.78 0.27 -11.39
C THR A 99 -24.58 0.37 -9.89
N VAL A 100 -23.78 1.31 -9.45
CA VAL A 100 -23.60 1.58 -8.02
C VAL A 100 -24.90 2.02 -7.36
N GLN A 101 -25.76 2.75 -8.08
CA GLN A 101 -27.06 3.21 -7.59
C GLN A 101 -28.00 2.02 -7.36
N GLU A 102 -28.10 1.07 -8.31
CA GLU A 102 -28.85 -0.19 -8.13
C GLU A 102 -28.34 -0.95 -6.90
N LEU A 103 -27.01 -1.20 -6.83
CA LEU A 103 -26.40 -1.90 -5.71
C LEU A 103 -26.78 -1.24 -4.37
N LEU A 104 -26.61 0.07 -4.25
CA LEU A 104 -26.85 0.78 -3.00
C LEU A 104 -28.34 0.90 -2.64
N SER A 105 -29.24 0.93 -3.61
CA SER A 105 -30.68 1.04 -3.36
C SER A 105 -31.33 -0.28 -2.92
N GLU A 106 -30.73 -1.41 -3.30
CA GLU A 106 -31.24 -2.74 -2.95
C GLU A 106 -30.70 -3.26 -1.60
N LEU A 107 -29.73 -2.57 -1.00
CA LEU A 107 -29.22 -2.89 0.33
C LEU A 107 -30.26 -2.55 1.42
N PRO A 108 -30.23 -3.23 2.58
CA PRO A 108 -31.11 -2.93 3.71
C PRO A 108 -31.02 -1.47 4.19
N ALA A 109 -32.08 -0.98 4.84
CA ALA A 109 -32.13 0.38 5.39
C ALA A 109 -30.99 0.67 6.39
N THR A 110 -30.52 -0.33 7.11
CA THR A 110 -29.35 -0.25 8.01
C THR A 110 -28.09 0.15 7.25
N ALA A 111 -27.87 -0.40 6.06
CA ALA A 111 -26.77 -0.03 5.18
C ALA A 111 -26.88 1.44 4.74
N ALA A 112 -28.08 1.90 4.38
CA ALA A 112 -28.28 3.30 3.99
C ALA A 112 -27.95 4.27 5.14
N ALA A 113 -28.32 3.94 6.36
CA ALA A 113 -28.07 4.77 7.54
C ALA A 113 -26.57 4.87 7.91
N SER A 114 -25.78 3.83 7.63
CA SER A 114 -24.35 3.76 7.95
C SER A 114 -23.45 4.24 6.79
N ARG A 115 -24.00 4.45 5.62
CA ARG A 115 -23.29 4.78 4.39
C ARG A 115 -22.46 6.05 4.53
N LYS A 116 -21.22 5.98 4.03
CA LYS A 116 -20.34 7.12 3.87
C LYS A 116 -19.74 7.08 2.48
N VAL A 117 -19.68 8.23 1.83
CA VAL A 117 -19.16 8.39 0.48
C VAL A 117 -17.91 9.26 0.54
N TYR A 118 -16.86 8.80 -0.12
CA TYR A 118 -15.58 9.49 -0.24
C TYR A 118 -15.23 9.63 -1.72
N LEU A 119 -14.46 10.66 -2.05
CA LEU A 119 -14.01 10.91 -3.40
C LEU A 119 -12.49 10.92 -3.47
N VAL A 120 -11.94 10.25 -4.46
CA VAL A 120 -10.53 10.30 -4.83
C VAL A 120 -10.41 10.60 -6.31
N SER A 121 -9.41 11.40 -6.67
CA SER A 121 -9.14 11.79 -8.06
C SER A 121 -7.66 11.96 -8.26
N GLU A 122 -7.14 11.42 -9.34
CA GLU A 122 -5.78 11.73 -9.76
C GLU A 122 -5.62 13.25 -9.90
N ALA A 123 -4.54 13.79 -9.31
CA ALA A 123 -4.26 15.23 -9.31
C ALA A 123 -5.46 16.11 -8.88
N GLY A 124 -6.30 15.61 -7.97
CA GLY A 124 -7.59 16.20 -7.61
C GLY A 124 -7.57 17.65 -7.14
N GLN A 125 -6.43 18.12 -6.64
CA GLN A 125 -6.27 19.49 -6.14
C GLN A 125 -5.78 20.49 -7.20
N ILE A 126 -5.47 20.01 -8.41
CA ILE A 126 -5.09 20.88 -9.53
C ILE A 126 -6.36 21.48 -10.18
N SER A 127 -6.22 22.69 -10.70
CA SER A 127 -7.33 23.36 -11.37
C SER A 127 -7.83 22.56 -12.59
N PRO A 128 -9.14 22.35 -12.76
CA PRO A 128 -9.71 21.67 -13.93
C PRO A 128 -9.44 22.38 -15.25
N VAL A 129 -9.13 23.68 -15.22
CA VAL A 129 -8.69 24.41 -16.43
C VAL A 129 -7.33 23.91 -16.91
N ALA A 130 -6.49 23.42 -15.97
CA ALA A 130 -5.17 22.88 -16.30
C ALA A 130 -5.24 21.39 -16.70
N ILE A 131 -6.15 20.62 -16.10
CA ILE A 131 -6.35 19.18 -16.39
C ILE A 131 -7.82 18.96 -16.77
N GLY A 132 -8.07 18.75 -18.06
CA GLY A 132 -9.44 18.63 -18.60
C GLY A 132 -10.15 17.34 -18.22
N GLU A 133 -9.48 16.19 -18.36
CA GLU A 133 -10.02 14.88 -18.03
C GLU A 133 -9.34 14.34 -16.78
N ARG A 134 -10.13 13.75 -15.90
CA ARG A 134 -9.66 13.17 -14.63
C ARG A 134 -10.32 11.84 -14.38
N ASP A 135 -9.54 10.88 -13.95
CA ASP A 135 -10.08 9.68 -13.36
C ASP A 135 -10.51 9.97 -11.92
N MET A 136 -11.81 9.86 -11.67
CA MET A 136 -12.39 10.04 -10.35
C MET A 136 -13.12 8.79 -9.92
N ARG A 137 -13.05 8.51 -8.61
CA ARG A 137 -13.65 7.33 -8.02
C ARG A 137 -14.36 7.66 -6.73
N PHE A 138 -15.58 7.14 -6.57
CA PHE A 138 -16.21 7.03 -5.28
C PHE A 138 -15.67 5.81 -4.53
N ALA A 139 -15.28 6.01 -3.27
CA ALA A 139 -15.09 4.93 -2.32
C ALA A 139 -16.24 5.02 -1.31
N ILE A 140 -17.01 3.95 -1.18
CA ILE A 140 -18.23 3.94 -0.36
C ILE A 140 -18.09 2.86 0.69
N THR A 141 -18.34 3.21 1.94
CA THR A 141 -18.35 2.24 3.04
C THR A 141 -19.72 2.15 3.64
N THR A 142 -20.15 0.95 3.99
CA THR A 142 -21.42 0.72 4.68
C THR A 142 -21.36 -0.51 5.58
N ALA A 143 -22.18 -0.54 6.62
CA ALA A 143 -22.44 -1.69 7.48
C ALA A 143 -23.81 -2.25 7.13
N VAL A 144 -23.85 -3.40 6.45
CA VAL A 144 -25.12 -4.00 6.01
C VAL A 144 -25.93 -4.52 7.20
N ASP A 145 -25.27 -5.08 8.20
CA ASP A 145 -25.86 -5.46 9.48
C ASP A 145 -26.07 -4.29 10.46
N GLY A 146 -25.59 -3.10 10.13
CA GLY A 146 -25.70 -1.88 10.93
C GLY A 146 -24.66 -1.72 12.04
N ASN A 147 -23.81 -2.71 12.29
CA ASN A 147 -22.85 -2.68 13.40
C ASN A 147 -21.46 -2.20 12.98
N GLN A 148 -20.86 -2.85 12.00
CA GLN A 148 -19.50 -2.58 11.56
C GLN A 148 -19.45 -2.57 10.03
N VAL A 149 -18.57 -1.76 9.46
CA VAL A 149 -18.35 -1.75 8.01
C VAL A 149 -17.96 -3.16 7.54
N ASP A 150 -18.79 -3.70 6.65
CA ASP A 150 -18.64 -5.02 6.05
C ASP A 150 -18.69 -4.98 4.53
N LEU A 151 -19.01 -3.83 3.94
CA LEU A 151 -19.06 -3.63 2.51
C LEU A 151 -18.32 -2.33 2.12
N LEU A 152 -17.35 -2.48 1.23
CA LEU A 152 -16.63 -1.38 0.60
C LEU A 152 -16.89 -1.46 -0.89
N VAL A 153 -17.39 -0.37 -1.47
CA VAL A 153 -17.68 -0.26 -2.89
C VAL A 153 -16.78 0.79 -3.51
N SER A 154 -16.15 0.46 -4.62
CA SER A 154 -15.37 1.39 -5.44
C SER A 154 -16.04 1.50 -6.79
N ALA A 155 -16.43 2.71 -7.19
CA ALA A 155 -17.13 2.98 -8.44
C ALA A 155 -16.55 4.18 -9.14
N GLN A 156 -16.54 4.17 -10.47
CA GLN A 156 -16.17 5.35 -11.25
C GLN A 156 -17.12 6.50 -10.92
N ALA A 157 -16.56 7.68 -10.69
CA ALA A 157 -17.32 8.89 -10.48
C ALA A 157 -17.47 9.65 -11.80
N GLY A 158 -18.71 9.81 -12.25
CA GLY A 158 -19.02 10.40 -13.56
C GLY A 158 -19.06 9.39 -14.71
N GLY A 159 -19.41 9.87 -15.90
CA GLY A 159 -19.57 9.03 -17.10
C GLY A 159 -20.83 8.16 -17.09
N ASP A 160 -20.83 7.12 -17.94
CA ASP A 160 -21.93 6.14 -18.00
C ASP A 160 -21.79 5.12 -16.86
N PRO A 161 -22.69 5.09 -15.87
CA PRO A 161 -22.57 4.21 -14.72
C PRO A 161 -22.63 2.72 -15.07
N LYS A 162 -23.13 2.35 -16.26
CA LYS A 162 -23.14 0.97 -16.75
C LYS A 162 -21.81 0.54 -17.35
N LYS A 163 -20.99 1.48 -17.80
CA LYS A 163 -19.69 1.22 -18.42
C LYS A 163 -18.53 1.45 -17.46
N GLY A 164 -18.70 2.35 -16.48
CA GLY A 164 -17.69 2.63 -15.48
C GLY A 164 -17.36 1.41 -14.62
N PHE A 165 -16.17 1.34 -14.08
CA PHE A 165 -15.82 0.25 -13.18
C PHE A 165 -16.71 0.25 -11.91
N LEU A 166 -16.98 -0.94 -11.41
CA LEU A 166 -17.67 -1.16 -10.14
C LEU A 166 -17.06 -2.39 -9.46
N GLN A 167 -16.50 -2.18 -8.30
CA GLN A 167 -15.76 -3.19 -7.56
C GLN A 167 -16.19 -3.20 -6.10
N VAL A 168 -16.12 -4.36 -5.47
CA VAL A 168 -16.56 -4.53 -4.10
C VAL A 168 -15.57 -5.41 -3.33
N ALA A 169 -15.23 -4.98 -2.12
CA ALA A 169 -14.64 -5.82 -1.09
C ALA A 169 -15.68 -6.01 0.01
N ALA A 170 -16.11 -7.25 0.22
CA ALA A 170 -17.15 -7.60 1.16
C ALA A 170 -16.60 -8.53 2.26
N TRP A 171 -16.88 -8.20 3.53
CA TRP A 171 -16.40 -8.99 4.67
C TRP A 171 -17.33 -10.15 4.96
N ASP A 172 -16.81 -11.35 4.88
CA ASP A 172 -17.46 -12.56 5.37
C ASP A 172 -17.11 -12.74 6.86
N SER A 173 -18.09 -12.52 7.73
CA SER A 173 -17.89 -12.61 9.17
C SER A 173 -17.75 -14.05 9.69
N VAL A 174 -18.23 -15.03 8.94
CA VAL A 174 -18.15 -16.45 9.28
C VAL A 174 -16.79 -17.01 8.88
N ALA A 175 -16.37 -16.75 7.65
CA ALA A 175 -15.08 -17.17 7.14
C ALA A 175 -13.90 -16.28 7.63
N GLY A 176 -14.19 -15.07 8.14
CA GLY A 176 -13.18 -14.13 8.62
C GLY A 176 -12.29 -13.57 7.50
N VAL A 177 -12.83 -13.37 6.31
CA VAL A 177 -12.11 -12.92 5.10
C VAL A 177 -12.83 -11.80 4.37
N PHE A 178 -12.14 -11.05 3.56
CA PHE A 178 -12.73 -10.26 2.49
C PHE A 178 -12.89 -11.12 1.24
N ASN A 179 -14.05 -11.04 0.59
CA ASN A 179 -14.28 -11.47 -0.77
C ASN A 179 -14.20 -10.25 -1.70
N PHE A 180 -13.58 -10.42 -2.87
CA PHE A 180 -13.36 -9.37 -3.85
C PHE A 180 -14.18 -9.65 -5.10
N TYR A 181 -14.92 -8.66 -5.55
CA TYR A 181 -15.81 -8.75 -6.71
C TYR A 181 -15.58 -7.59 -7.66
N ALA A 182 -15.70 -7.86 -8.95
CA ALA A 182 -15.72 -6.85 -9.99
C ALA A 182 -16.89 -7.07 -10.94
N ARG A 183 -17.55 -5.99 -11.36
CA ARG A 183 -18.61 -6.04 -12.34
C ARG A 183 -18.03 -5.93 -13.76
N PHE A 184 -18.52 -6.78 -14.65
CA PHE A 184 -18.26 -6.74 -16.08
C PHE A 184 -19.60 -6.71 -16.82
N GLU A 185 -19.90 -5.58 -17.43
CA GLU A 185 -21.20 -5.33 -18.05
C GLU A 185 -22.36 -5.66 -17.09
N SER A 186 -23.13 -6.71 -17.37
CA SER A 186 -24.26 -7.16 -16.56
C SER A 186 -23.97 -8.41 -15.72
N SER A 187 -22.70 -8.75 -15.55
CA SER A 187 -22.25 -9.92 -14.79
C SER A 187 -21.24 -9.51 -13.73
N TRP A 188 -21.01 -10.41 -12.79
CA TRP A 188 -20.02 -10.21 -11.73
C TRP A 188 -18.98 -11.31 -11.75
N VAL A 189 -17.77 -10.98 -11.34
CA VAL A 189 -16.67 -11.92 -11.16
C VAL A 189 -16.24 -11.89 -9.71
N TRP A 190 -16.25 -13.03 -9.05
CA TRP A 190 -15.55 -13.25 -7.80
C TRP A 190 -14.07 -13.47 -8.09
N ALA A 191 -13.26 -12.52 -7.68
CA ALA A 191 -11.82 -12.51 -7.93
C ALA A 191 -11.01 -13.21 -6.82
N GLY A 192 -11.69 -13.85 -5.89
CA GLY A 192 -11.09 -14.55 -4.75
C GLY A 192 -11.29 -13.83 -3.43
N ASN A 193 -10.58 -14.30 -2.41
CA ASN A 193 -10.66 -13.78 -1.05
C ASN A 193 -9.28 -13.44 -0.47
N SER A 194 -9.28 -12.97 0.77
CA SER A 194 -8.07 -12.56 1.50
C SER A 194 -6.95 -13.61 1.52
N TRP A 195 -7.27 -14.90 1.56
CA TRP A 195 -6.28 -15.97 1.55
C TRP A 195 -5.60 -16.11 0.20
N HIS A 196 -6.36 -15.98 -0.89
CA HIS A 196 -5.81 -16.04 -2.25
C HIS A 196 -4.77 -14.92 -2.49
N ALA A 197 -5.00 -13.73 -1.91
CA ALA A 197 -4.03 -12.63 -1.99
C ALA A 197 -2.66 -12.95 -1.39
N LEU A 198 -2.59 -13.89 -0.45
CA LEU A 198 -1.35 -14.31 0.21
C LEU A 198 -0.64 -15.46 -0.50
N GLU A 199 -1.31 -16.12 -1.44
CA GLU A 199 -0.72 -17.22 -2.20
C GLU A 199 0.30 -16.71 -3.23
N PRO A 200 1.46 -17.37 -3.40
CA PRO A 200 2.50 -16.92 -4.32
C PRO A 200 2.00 -16.74 -5.76
N ASP A 201 1.12 -17.63 -6.22
CA ASP A 201 0.63 -17.62 -7.60
C ASP A 201 -0.32 -16.47 -7.91
N SER A 202 -1.06 -15.99 -6.91
CA SER A 202 -2.06 -14.92 -7.05
C SER A 202 -1.52 -13.55 -6.61
N ARG A 203 -0.49 -13.55 -5.75
CA ARG A 203 0.05 -12.33 -5.15
C ARG A 203 0.52 -11.34 -6.23
N GLY A 204 0.05 -10.10 -6.13
CA GLY A 204 0.39 -9.03 -7.07
C GLY A 204 -0.30 -9.15 -8.44
N LYS A 205 -1.32 -9.99 -8.57
CA LYS A 205 -2.08 -10.18 -9.83
C LYS A 205 -3.56 -9.90 -9.64
N GLY A 206 -4.19 -9.33 -10.65
CA GLY A 206 -5.61 -8.98 -10.61
C GLY A 206 -5.93 -8.04 -9.45
N CYS A 207 -7.00 -8.31 -8.71
CA CYS A 207 -7.35 -7.52 -7.51
C CYS A 207 -6.23 -7.46 -6.46
N PHE A 208 -5.31 -8.43 -6.48
CA PHE A 208 -4.26 -8.56 -5.48
C PHE A 208 -2.99 -7.77 -5.82
N ASP A 209 -2.98 -6.97 -6.89
CA ASP A 209 -1.96 -5.95 -7.11
C ASP A 209 -2.16 -4.74 -6.18
N SER A 210 -3.42 -4.41 -5.85
CA SER A 210 -3.78 -3.39 -4.86
C SER A 210 -3.96 -4.01 -3.48
N HIS A 211 -4.76 -5.10 -3.38
CA HIS A 211 -5.10 -5.79 -2.14
C HIS A 211 -4.07 -6.87 -1.76
N ILE A 212 -2.79 -6.57 -1.88
CA ILE A 212 -1.68 -7.54 -1.80
C ILE A 212 -1.59 -8.30 -0.47
N ASN A 213 -2.17 -7.75 0.60
CA ASN A 213 -2.27 -8.38 1.92
C ASN A 213 -3.69 -8.87 2.24
N GLY A 214 -4.59 -8.89 1.26
CA GLY A 214 -5.94 -9.43 1.37
C GLY A 214 -6.90 -8.58 2.20
N CYS A 215 -6.67 -7.28 2.35
CA CYS A 215 -7.54 -6.37 3.09
C CYS A 215 -7.90 -5.13 2.29
N ALA A 216 -8.74 -4.27 2.86
CA ALA A 216 -8.98 -2.94 2.35
C ALA A 216 -7.69 -2.12 2.28
N VAL A 217 -7.57 -1.25 1.30
CA VAL A 217 -6.35 -0.51 0.98
C VAL A 217 -6.63 0.99 0.87
N MET A 218 -5.73 1.79 1.40
CA MET A 218 -5.62 3.22 1.19
C MET A 218 -4.14 3.60 1.33
N LYS A 219 -3.47 3.95 0.23
CA LYS A 219 -2.02 4.23 0.27
C LYS A 219 -1.67 5.54 0.97
N GLU A 220 -2.55 6.51 0.94
CA GLU A 220 -2.37 7.76 1.68
C GLU A 220 -3.10 7.66 3.03
N LEU A 221 -2.59 6.85 3.96
CA LEU A 221 -3.19 6.66 5.29
C LEU A 221 -2.79 7.73 6.32
N ARG A 222 -2.27 8.86 5.86
CA ARG A 222 -1.94 10.03 6.71
C ARG A 222 -2.17 11.31 5.94
N ILE A 223 -2.83 12.27 6.56
CA ILE A 223 -2.90 13.64 6.02
C ILE A 223 -1.50 14.31 6.08
N PRO A 224 -1.21 15.19 5.14
CA PRO A 224 -2.05 15.70 4.05
C PRO A 224 -2.17 14.70 2.90
N TRP A 225 -3.34 14.67 2.23
CA TRP A 225 -3.56 13.89 1.03
C TRP A 225 -3.52 14.75 -0.22
N ILE A 226 -3.04 14.18 -1.32
CA ILE A 226 -2.96 14.85 -2.62
C ILE A 226 -4.17 14.53 -3.47
N ASN A 227 -4.62 13.28 -3.43
CA ASN A 227 -5.65 12.77 -4.33
C ASN A 227 -7.03 12.65 -3.65
N TRP A 228 -7.09 12.56 -2.33
CA TRP A 228 -8.34 12.40 -1.60
C TRP A 228 -9.03 13.72 -1.28
N GLN A 229 -10.35 13.73 -1.42
CA GLN A 229 -11.20 14.78 -0.82
C GLN A 229 -11.03 14.75 0.70
N SER A 230 -10.78 15.91 1.30
CA SER A 230 -10.65 16.04 2.76
C SER A 230 -11.45 17.23 3.29
N GLU A 231 -11.58 17.33 4.60
CA GLU A 231 -12.18 18.52 5.23
C GLU A 231 -11.36 19.80 4.98
N ARG A 232 -10.07 19.64 4.66
CA ARG A 232 -9.13 20.75 4.45
C ARG A 232 -8.84 21.07 2.99
N ALA A 233 -9.05 20.12 2.09
CA ALA A 233 -8.71 20.25 0.69
C ALA A 233 -9.73 19.52 -0.20
N THR A 234 -10.53 20.30 -0.91
CA THR A 234 -11.55 19.80 -1.83
C THR A 234 -10.97 19.47 -3.19
N ILE A 235 -11.41 18.37 -3.79
CA ILE A 235 -11.16 18.08 -5.20
C ILE A 235 -11.84 19.16 -6.05
N ARG A 236 -11.08 19.79 -6.93
CA ARG A 236 -11.56 20.88 -7.77
C ARG A 236 -12.27 20.33 -8.98
N LEU A 237 -13.53 20.71 -9.15
CA LEU A 237 -14.35 20.43 -10.34
C LEU A 237 -14.61 21.72 -11.12
N ALA A 238 -14.79 21.60 -12.42
CA ALA A 238 -15.29 22.71 -13.25
C ALA A 238 -16.69 23.15 -12.77
N ASP A 239 -17.06 24.39 -13.03
CA ASP A 239 -18.35 24.92 -12.55
C ASP A 239 -19.54 24.26 -13.23
N ASP A 240 -19.37 23.77 -14.44
CA ASP A 240 -20.34 23.06 -15.25
C ASP A 240 -20.18 21.52 -15.21
N ASP A 241 -19.33 20.99 -14.34
CA ASP A 241 -19.09 19.55 -14.23
C ASP A 241 -20.38 18.83 -13.82
N PRO A 242 -20.85 17.85 -14.62
CA PRO A 242 -22.08 17.09 -14.32
C PRO A 242 -22.03 16.36 -12.97
N LEU A 243 -20.82 15.98 -12.51
CA LEU A 243 -20.64 15.29 -11.23
C LEU A 243 -21.15 16.10 -10.04
N ARG A 244 -21.19 17.44 -10.15
CA ARG A 244 -21.76 18.32 -9.11
C ARG A 244 -23.24 18.03 -8.82
N HIS A 245 -23.96 17.46 -9.77
CA HIS A 245 -25.37 17.10 -9.66
C HIS A 245 -25.59 15.63 -9.28
N ASP A 246 -24.52 14.83 -9.19
CA ASP A 246 -24.61 13.43 -8.78
C ASP A 246 -24.98 13.31 -7.30
N GLN A 247 -25.92 12.43 -6.97
CA GLN A 247 -26.40 12.22 -5.60
C GLN A 247 -25.31 11.69 -4.66
N LEU A 248 -24.38 10.88 -5.17
CA LEU A 248 -23.26 10.39 -4.37
C LEU A 248 -22.26 11.51 -4.12
N TYR A 249 -21.99 12.33 -5.12
CA TYR A 249 -21.09 13.48 -4.95
C TYR A 249 -21.60 14.44 -3.86
N GLN A 250 -22.90 14.69 -3.81
CA GLN A 250 -23.49 15.56 -2.78
C GLN A 250 -23.39 14.99 -1.36
N GLN A 251 -23.10 13.70 -1.22
CA GLN A 251 -22.90 13.02 0.05
C GLN A 251 -21.42 12.83 0.42
N VAL A 252 -20.50 13.31 -0.42
CA VAL A 252 -19.06 13.14 -0.20
C VAL A 252 -18.62 13.87 1.07
N ILE A 253 -17.92 13.14 1.91
CA ILE A 253 -17.28 13.65 3.13
C ILE A 253 -15.76 13.51 3.04
N GLY A 254 -15.04 14.14 3.97
CA GLY A 254 -13.58 14.04 4.05
C GLY A 254 -13.09 12.61 4.37
N ALA A 255 -12.00 12.21 3.73
CA ALA A 255 -11.40 10.89 3.84
C ALA A 255 -10.76 10.60 5.22
N GLU A 256 -10.76 11.57 6.15
CA GLU A 256 -10.31 11.39 7.53
C GLU A 256 -11.01 10.22 8.22
N ARG A 257 -12.30 10.04 7.91
CA ARG A 257 -13.09 8.92 8.44
C ARG A 257 -12.81 7.62 7.73
N LEU A 258 -12.47 7.67 6.44
CA LEU A 258 -12.07 6.49 5.67
C LEU A 258 -10.74 5.93 6.21
N GLU A 259 -9.78 6.78 6.50
CA GLU A 259 -8.50 6.37 7.11
C GLU A 259 -8.72 5.50 8.35
N LEU A 260 -9.56 5.99 9.29
CA LEU A 260 -9.88 5.24 10.51
C LEU A 260 -10.59 3.90 10.20
N THR A 261 -11.49 3.92 9.22
CA THR A 261 -12.21 2.71 8.79
C THR A 261 -11.24 1.68 8.20
N VAL A 262 -10.37 2.09 7.29
CA VAL A 262 -9.39 1.19 6.66
C VAL A 262 -8.44 0.59 7.70
N ARG A 263 -7.93 1.39 8.65
CA ARG A 263 -7.12 0.89 9.77
C ARG A 263 -7.85 -0.18 10.58
N PHE A 264 -9.12 0.04 10.89
CA PHE A 264 -9.94 -0.95 11.60
C PHE A 264 -10.10 -2.25 10.77
N LEU A 265 -10.37 -2.14 9.47
CA LEU A 265 -10.54 -3.30 8.59
C LEU A 265 -9.24 -4.12 8.46
N ILE A 266 -8.09 -3.46 8.38
CA ILE A 266 -6.77 -4.11 8.41
C ILE A 266 -6.58 -4.85 9.74
N THR A 267 -6.89 -4.21 10.86
CA THR A 267 -6.79 -4.83 12.20
C THR A 267 -7.69 -6.06 12.31
N ARG A 268 -8.94 -5.98 11.81
CA ARG A 268 -9.91 -7.09 11.83
C ARG A 268 -9.42 -8.29 11.02
N TRP A 269 -8.99 -8.06 9.78
CA TRP A 269 -8.44 -9.12 8.93
C TRP A 269 -7.18 -9.73 9.53
N THR A 270 -6.26 -8.90 10.01
CA THR A 270 -5.03 -9.39 10.65
C THR A 270 -5.32 -10.27 11.86
N ALA A 271 -6.32 -9.89 12.67
CA ALA A 271 -6.73 -10.68 13.84
C ALA A 271 -7.31 -12.05 13.44
N ALA A 272 -8.18 -12.08 12.42
CA ALA A 272 -8.77 -13.30 11.88
C ALA A 272 -7.68 -14.21 11.27
N ARG A 273 -6.82 -13.65 10.44
CA ARG A 273 -5.67 -14.34 9.84
C ARG A 273 -4.78 -15.00 10.90
N LEU A 274 -4.39 -14.24 11.93
CA LEU A 274 -3.52 -14.78 12.99
C LEU A 274 -4.23 -15.81 13.86
N ALA A 275 -5.53 -15.69 14.08
CA ALA A 275 -6.30 -16.71 14.78
C ALA A 275 -6.30 -18.03 14.01
N GLU A 276 -6.53 -17.98 12.71
CA GLU A 276 -6.55 -19.16 11.82
C GLU A 276 -5.18 -19.82 11.72
N VAL A 277 -4.12 -19.07 11.38
CA VAL A 277 -2.77 -19.65 11.21
C VAL A 277 -2.16 -20.18 12.49
N THR A 278 -2.75 -19.92 13.65
CA THR A 278 -2.28 -20.41 14.95
C THR A 278 -3.27 -21.32 15.66
N ALA A 279 -4.42 -21.61 15.04
CA ALA A 279 -5.50 -22.38 15.65
C ALA A 279 -5.05 -23.76 16.19
N ASN A 280 -4.19 -24.45 15.45
CA ASN A 280 -3.64 -25.76 15.81
C ASN A 280 -2.29 -25.69 16.55
N GLY A 281 -1.86 -24.49 16.97
CA GLY A 281 -0.53 -24.29 17.56
C GLY A 281 0.65 -24.50 16.60
N VAL A 282 0.38 -24.60 15.30
CA VAL A 282 1.36 -24.77 14.22
C VAL A 282 1.17 -23.64 13.21
N VAL A 283 2.25 -23.06 12.72
CA VAL A 283 2.27 -22.08 11.63
C VAL A 283 2.74 -22.81 10.37
N ASP A 284 1.84 -22.99 9.41
CA ASP A 284 2.13 -23.76 8.19
C ASP A 284 3.10 -23.04 7.23
N HIS A 285 2.98 -21.71 7.15
CA HIS A 285 3.79 -20.86 6.29
C HIS A 285 4.45 -19.72 7.09
N PRO A 286 5.48 -20.00 7.90
CA PRO A 286 6.17 -18.98 8.71
C PRO A 286 6.74 -17.84 7.88
N ASP A 287 7.24 -18.13 6.69
CA ASP A 287 7.78 -17.18 5.73
C ASP A 287 6.73 -16.14 5.30
N ARG A 288 5.49 -16.55 5.05
CA ARG A 288 4.39 -15.64 4.69
C ARG A 288 3.99 -14.74 5.87
N LEU A 289 4.14 -15.22 7.09
CA LEU A 289 3.80 -14.46 8.28
C LEU A 289 4.91 -13.47 8.67
N LEU A 290 6.17 -13.94 8.72
CA LEU A 290 7.31 -13.11 9.13
C LEU A 290 7.77 -12.14 8.02
N ARG A 291 7.34 -12.33 6.79
CA ARG A 291 7.64 -11.41 5.67
C ARG A 291 7.37 -9.94 6.04
N HIS A 292 6.29 -9.64 6.73
CA HIS A 292 5.93 -8.29 7.16
C HIS A 292 6.96 -7.62 8.08
N LEU A 293 7.77 -8.41 8.81
CA LEU A 293 8.82 -7.90 9.68
C LEU A 293 10.15 -7.71 8.93
N PHE A 294 10.47 -8.64 8.05
CA PHE A 294 11.77 -8.67 7.37
C PHE A 294 11.79 -7.87 6.07
N THR A 295 10.64 -7.75 5.39
CA THR A 295 10.51 -7.05 4.12
C THR A 295 9.34 -6.07 4.15
N SER A 296 9.28 -5.15 3.20
CA SER A 296 8.08 -4.34 2.98
C SER A 296 7.19 -5.06 1.96
N THR A 297 5.99 -5.47 2.37
CA THR A 297 5.05 -6.15 1.48
C THR A 297 4.24 -5.16 0.65
N THR A 298 4.04 -3.97 1.19
CA THR A 298 3.41 -2.80 0.58
C THR A 298 3.97 -1.54 1.24
N VAL A 299 3.51 -0.37 0.86
CA VAL A 299 3.93 0.91 1.43
C VAL A 299 2.73 1.78 1.74
N ASN A 300 2.91 2.73 2.65
CA ASN A 300 2.08 3.92 2.77
C ASN A 300 2.81 5.12 2.16
N LEU A 301 2.08 6.11 1.66
CA LEU A 301 2.64 7.37 1.20
C LEU A 301 2.38 8.46 2.23
N THR A 302 3.39 9.25 2.48
CA THR A 302 3.31 10.38 3.41
C THR A 302 3.97 11.62 2.83
N SER A 303 3.60 12.78 3.35
CA SER A 303 4.06 14.08 2.87
C SER A 303 4.28 15.04 4.05
N THR A 304 4.71 16.28 3.75
CA THR A 304 4.76 17.34 4.75
C THR A 304 3.36 17.73 5.23
N ASP A 305 3.27 18.28 6.42
CA ASP A 305 2.01 18.71 7.06
C ASP A 305 1.48 20.05 6.54
N ARG A 306 2.15 20.68 5.56
CA ARG A 306 1.79 21.99 5.01
C ARG A 306 1.35 21.90 3.56
N GLN A 307 0.38 22.76 3.23
CA GLN A 307 0.00 22.97 1.83
C GLN A 307 1.10 23.77 1.12
N SER A 308 1.48 23.31 -0.04
CA SER A 308 2.52 23.86 -0.87
C SER A 308 2.34 25.34 -1.24
N SER A 309 1.11 25.73 -1.54
CA SER A 309 0.77 27.11 -1.91
C SER A 309 0.99 28.13 -0.79
N THR A 310 1.21 27.65 0.44
CA THR A 310 1.42 28.51 1.61
C THR A 310 2.88 28.59 2.03
N ILE A 311 3.78 27.84 1.37
CA ILE A 311 5.20 27.84 1.73
C ILE A 311 5.97 28.85 0.89
N THR A 312 6.61 29.78 1.59
CA THR A 312 7.53 30.78 1.03
C THR A 312 8.90 30.63 1.67
N ALA A 313 9.90 31.30 1.13
CA ALA A 313 11.25 31.32 1.74
C ALA A 313 11.25 31.80 3.20
N ASP A 314 10.28 32.64 3.57
CA ASP A 314 10.12 33.20 4.92
C ASP A 314 9.28 32.31 5.86
N SER A 315 8.84 31.15 5.41
CA SER A 315 8.03 30.23 6.22
C SER A 315 8.79 29.57 7.39
N GLY A 316 10.08 29.85 7.52
CA GLY A 316 10.92 29.29 8.59
C GLY A 316 11.26 27.83 8.37
N GLU A 317 11.02 26.99 9.37
CA GLU A 317 11.30 25.56 9.33
C GLU A 317 10.04 24.73 8.98
N LEU A 318 10.23 23.71 8.18
CA LEU A 318 9.23 22.71 7.80
C LEU A 318 9.54 21.39 8.50
N THR A 319 8.56 20.82 9.17
CA THR A 319 8.66 19.46 9.72
C THR A 319 8.50 18.46 8.60
N LEU A 320 9.44 17.51 8.50
CA LEU A 320 9.39 16.44 7.51
C LEU A 320 8.79 15.17 8.12
N PRO A 321 8.15 14.32 7.30
CA PRO A 321 7.51 13.11 7.79
C PRO A 321 8.49 12.21 8.55
N THR A 322 8.19 11.85 9.78
CA THR A 322 9.07 10.99 10.61
C THR A 322 9.20 9.58 9.99
N GLY A 323 8.14 9.10 9.33
CA GLY A 323 8.15 7.82 8.62
C GLY A 323 9.16 7.72 7.48
N PHE A 324 9.65 8.86 6.98
CA PHE A 324 10.78 8.90 6.04
C PHE A 324 12.10 8.44 6.68
N TRP A 325 12.31 8.72 7.96
CA TRP A 325 13.57 8.49 8.66
C TRP A 325 13.64 7.13 9.33
N LEU A 326 12.51 6.61 9.82
CA LEU A 326 12.42 5.34 10.56
C LEU A 326 10.97 4.82 10.59
N ASN A 327 10.78 3.54 10.90
CA ASN A 327 9.44 3.01 11.21
C ASN A 327 9.01 3.48 12.60
N GLN A 328 8.48 4.70 12.65
CA GLN A 328 8.07 5.34 13.90
C GLN A 328 7.00 4.53 14.62
N ASP A 329 5.97 4.03 13.92
CA ASP A 329 4.83 3.34 14.52
C ASP A 329 5.25 2.11 15.33
N ILE A 330 6.22 1.35 14.83
CA ILE A 330 6.72 0.19 15.56
C ILE A 330 7.81 0.59 16.54
N LEU A 331 8.85 1.30 16.11
CA LEU A 331 10.02 1.55 16.96
C LEU A 331 9.69 2.49 18.14
N LEU A 332 8.98 3.59 17.89
CA LEU A 332 8.73 4.58 18.94
C LEU A 332 7.42 4.28 19.68
N ASP A 333 6.33 4.01 18.97
CA ASP A 333 5.00 3.91 19.56
C ASP A 333 4.76 2.53 20.20
N ASP A 334 5.03 1.43 19.48
CA ASP A 334 4.75 0.07 19.96
C ASP A 334 5.88 -0.50 20.82
N LEU A 335 7.14 -0.41 20.38
CA LEU A 335 8.31 -0.93 21.10
C LEU A 335 8.87 0.05 22.13
N ARG A 336 8.36 1.28 22.13
CA ARG A 336 8.69 2.34 23.10
C ARG A 336 10.19 2.65 23.19
N LEU A 337 10.84 2.76 22.04
CA LEU A 337 12.20 3.27 22.00
C LEU A 337 12.16 4.78 22.22
N PHE A 338 12.45 5.21 23.42
CA PHE A 338 12.41 6.64 23.75
C PHE A 338 13.52 7.41 23.06
N THR A 339 13.16 8.50 22.40
CA THR A 339 14.06 9.50 21.84
C THR A 339 13.73 10.88 22.40
N GLN A 340 14.76 11.69 22.65
CA GLN A 340 14.61 13.11 23.00
C GLN A 340 14.80 14.01 21.78
N ALA A 341 15.24 13.45 20.64
CA ALA A 341 15.43 14.19 19.41
C ALA A 341 14.07 14.66 18.87
N ALA A 342 13.98 15.94 18.55
CA ALA A 342 12.83 16.47 17.84
C ALA A 342 12.76 15.90 16.41
N PRO A 343 11.57 15.83 15.79
CA PRO A 343 11.45 15.47 14.38
C PRO A 343 12.34 16.37 13.50
N PRO A 344 13.03 15.82 12.49
CA PRO A 344 13.88 16.60 11.60
C PRO A 344 13.10 17.70 10.89
N ARG A 345 13.71 18.87 10.76
CA ARG A 345 13.12 20.04 10.10
C ARG A 345 14.07 20.61 9.09
N ALA A 346 13.53 21.05 7.95
CA ALA A 346 14.28 21.71 6.90
C ALA A 346 13.91 23.19 6.84
N LEU A 347 14.88 24.05 6.49
CA LEU A 347 14.60 25.45 6.20
C LEU A 347 13.77 25.56 4.91
N ALA A 348 12.67 26.32 4.93
CA ALA A 348 11.79 26.49 3.79
C ALA A 348 12.54 27.03 2.55
N ALA A 349 13.45 27.97 2.74
CA ALA A 349 14.29 28.50 1.65
C ALA A 349 15.18 27.42 1.02
N GLY A 350 15.82 26.56 1.83
CA GLY A 350 16.62 25.43 1.36
C GLY A 350 15.77 24.40 0.61
N TYR A 351 14.57 24.14 1.13
CA TYR A 351 13.62 23.24 0.52
C TYR A 351 13.17 23.72 -0.86
N LEU A 352 12.77 25.00 -1.01
CA LEU A 352 12.41 25.61 -2.29
C LEU A 352 13.58 25.63 -3.28
N ALA A 353 14.80 25.90 -2.79
CA ALA A 353 15.99 25.83 -3.62
C ALA A 353 16.26 24.40 -4.14
N GLY A 354 16.03 23.37 -3.32
CA GLY A 354 16.12 21.97 -3.72
C GLY A 354 15.10 21.60 -4.81
N LEU A 355 13.84 22.05 -4.68
CA LEU A 355 12.82 21.84 -5.71
C LEU A 355 13.28 22.39 -7.07
N THR A 356 13.80 23.60 -7.07
CA THR A 356 14.30 24.25 -8.30
C THR A 356 15.51 23.49 -8.86
N ARG A 357 16.46 23.11 -8.01
CA ARG A 357 17.70 22.43 -8.42
C ARG A 357 17.44 21.08 -9.08
N PHE A 358 16.52 20.28 -8.51
CA PHE A 358 16.18 18.97 -9.03
C PHE A 358 15.00 18.99 -10.01
N GLY A 359 14.49 20.17 -10.35
CA GLY A 359 13.43 20.35 -11.33
C GLY A 359 12.16 19.61 -10.97
N PHE A 360 11.75 19.65 -9.69
CA PHE A 360 10.50 19.03 -9.26
C PHE A 360 9.32 19.64 -9.97
N ARG A 361 8.49 18.79 -10.58
CA ARG A 361 7.29 19.19 -11.31
C ARG A 361 6.17 18.19 -11.05
N LEU A 362 4.96 18.70 -10.97
CA LEU A 362 3.76 17.91 -11.13
C LEU A 362 3.37 17.98 -12.61
N GLU A 363 3.36 16.84 -13.28
CA GLU A 363 3.06 16.76 -14.71
C GLU A 363 1.85 15.87 -14.95
N GLU A 364 0.97 16.33 -15.85
CA GLU A 364 -0.06 15.52 -16.44
C GLU A 364 0.17 15.52 -17.97
N LYS A 365 0.37 14.33 -18.52
CA LYS A 365 0.88 14.18 -19.90
C LYS A 365 -0.16 14.46 -20.97
N TYR A 366 -1.43 14.25 -20.68
CA TYR A 366 -2.50 14.38 -21.69
C TYR A 366 -2.88 15.82 -21.94
N SER A 367 -2.98 16.62 -20.90
CA SER A 367 -3.25 18.06 -21.00
C SER A 367 -2.00 18.88 -21.31
N GLY A 368 -0.81 18.29 -21.17
CA GLY A 368 0.46 19.01 -21.21
C GLY A 368 0.69 19.90 -19.99
N PHE A 369 -0.10 19.69 -18.93
CA PHE A 369 0.08 20.42 -17.68
C PHE A 369 1.46 20.12 -17.09
N SER A 370 2.20 21.18 -16.77
CA SER A 370 3.46 21.07 -16.06
C SER A 370 3.60 22.29 -15.15
N GLN A 371 3.56 22.06 -13.86
CA GLN A 371 3.75 23.11 -12.84
C GLN A 371 4.98 22.75 -12.02
N PRO A 372 5.89 23.71 -11.72
CA PRO A 372 6.97 23.47 -10.80
C PRO A 372 6.42 22.85 -9.52
N GLY A 373 7.00 21.72 -9.13
CA GLY A 373 6.65 21.06 -7.89
C GLY A 373 6.95 21.99 -6.74
N ASP A 374 6.08 21.97 -5.78
CA ASP A 374 6.24 22.72 -4.57
C ASP A 374 6.58 21.80 -3.39
N THR A 375 6.80 22.36 -2.24
CA THR A 375 7.24 21.63 -1.06
C THR A 375 6.30 20.52 -0.61
N PHE A 376 5.02 20.61 -0.97
CA PHE A 376 4.05 19.58 -0.65
C PHE A 376 4.39 18.25 -1.35
N PHE A 377 4.91 18.30 -2.56
CA PHE A 377 5.21 17.11 -3.36
C PHE A 377 6.64 16.58 -3.18
N ALA A 378 7.61 17.40 -2.77
CA ALA A 378 9.01 16.98 -2.73
C ALA A 378 9.24 15.81 -1.75
N PHE A 379 8.51 15.75 -0.66
CA PHE A 379 8.57 14.68 0.34
C PHE A 379 7.29 13.84 0.41
N VAL A 380 6.62 13.66 -0.72
CA VAL A 380 5.68 12.54 -0.87
C VAL A 380 6.52 11.30 -1.06
N VAL A 381 6.64 10.51 -0.02
CA VAL A 381 7.56 9.38 0.03
C VAL A 381 6.92 8.14 0.60
N PRO A 382 7.39 6.95 0.20
CA PRO A 382 7.01 5.71 0.87
C PRO A 382 7.47 5.71 2.33
N GLU A 383 6.57 5.31 3.21
CA GLU A 383 6.84 4.95 4.60
C GLU A 383 6.36 3.52 4.88
N ALA A 384 6.70 2.97 6.05
CA ALA A 384 6.27 1.65 6.46
C ALA A 384 4.74 1.54 6.48
N ALA A 385 4.21 0.52 5.80
CA ALA A 385 2.78 0.35 5.65
C ALA A 385 2.10 0.00 6.97
N HIS A 386 0.90 0.55 7.17
CA HIS A 386 0.07 0.21 8.33
C HIS A 386 -0.26 -1.29 8.35
N GLU A 387 -0.46 -1.91 7.19
CA GLU A 387 -0.71 -3.34 7.04
C GLU A 387 0.44 -4.19 7.60
N ASP A 388 1.69 -3.89 7.24
CA ASP A 388 2.86 -4.60 7.76
C ASP A 388 3.01 -4.36 9.27
N ASN A 389 2.87 -3.11 9.71
CA ASN A 389 2.96 -2.73 11.11
C ASN A 389 1.90 -3.44 11.96
N GLU A 390 0.66 -3.58 11.46
CA GLU A 390 -0.40 -4.24 12.21
C GLU A 390 -0.16 -5.74 12.38
N VAL A 391 0.38 -6.42 11.36
CA VAL A 391 0.78 -7.83 11.49
C VAL A 391 1.88 -7.99 12.55
N ILE A 392 2.91 -7.14 12.52
CA ILE A 392 4.00 -7.16 13.52
C ILE A 392 3.43 -6.93 14.92
N ARG A 393 2.61 -5.90 15.09
CA ARG A 393 1.96 -5.53 16.37
C ARG A 393 1.15 -6.68 16.95
N GLN A 394 0.34 -7.33 16.14
CA GLN A 394 -0.49 -8.43 16.58
C GLN A 394 0.32 -9.71 16.86
N MET A 395 1.37 -10.00 16.09
CA MET A 395 2.29 -11.11 16.40
C MET A 395 2.93 -10.92 17.77
N VAL A 396 3.38 -9.71 18.09
CA VAL A 396 3.96 -9.40 19.42
C VAL A 396 2.89 -9.54 20.51
N ARG A 397 1.70 -8.98 20.32
CA ARG A 397 0.60 -9.07 21.31
C ARG A 397 0.15 -10.50 21.59
N LYS A 398 0.18 -11.37 20.59
CA LYS A 398 -0.18 -12.78 20.71
C LYS A 398 0.99 -13.66 21.21
N GLY A 399 2.18 -13.09 21.39
CA GLY A 399 3.37 -13.83 21.82
C GLY A 399 3.95 -14.77 20.76
N LEU A 400 3.60 -14.61 19.50
CA LEU A 400 4.20 -15.37 18.39
C LEU A 400 5.65 -14.97 18.15
N ILE A 401 5.97 -13.70 18.38
CA ILE A 401 7.32 -13.18 18.41
C ILE A 401 7.47 -12.28 19.65
N SER A 402 8.69 -12.19 20.19
CA SER A 402 8.95 -11.23 21.27
C SER A 402 9.14 -9.81 20.72
N ALA A 403 8.83 -8.80 21.54
CA ALA A 403 9.10 -7.40 21.23
C ALA A 403 10.61 -7.17 20.95
N ARG A 404 11.48 -7.82 21.71
CA ARG A 404 12.93 -7.78 21.52
C ARG A 404 13.35 -8.36 20.17
N PHE A 405 12.77 -9.52 19.76
CA PHE A 405 13.05 -10.09 18.45
C PHE A 405 12.68 -9.12 17.33
N ALA A 406 11.47 -8.56 17.37
CA ALA A 406 11.04 -7.56 16.40
C ALA A 406 11.98 -6.34 16.36
N ALA A 407 12.37 -5.83 17.53
CA ALA A 407 13.34 -4.75 17.66
C ALA A 407 14.70 -5.11 17.04
N CYS A 408 15.26 -6.28 17.36
CA CYS A 408 16.55 -6.72 16.84
C CYS A 408 16.55 -6.83 15.30
N VAL A 409 15.46 -7.31 14.69
CA VAL A 409 15.32 -7.37 13.23
C VAL A 409 15.25 -5.97 12.64
N LEU A 410 14.38 -5.11 13.16
CA LEU A 410 14.20 -3.75 12.63
C LEU A 410 15.46 -2.91 12.78
N MET A 411 16.18 -3.06 13.87
CA MET A 411 17.43 -2.34 14.15
C MET A 411 18.61 -2.75 13.26
N VAL A 412 18.51 -3.86 12.52
CA VAL A 412 19.54 -4.23 11.52
C VAL A 412 19.78 -3.12 10.50
N ASP A 413 18.70 -2.44 10.11
CA ASP A 413 18.79 -1.35 9.14
C ASP A 413 17.63 -0.35 9.35
N PHE A 414 17.50 0.16 10.57
CA PHE A 414 16.38 1.02 10.97
C PHE A 414 16.29 2.36 10.21
N PRO A 415 17.40 2.95 9.65
CA PRO A 415 17.31 4.16 8.84
C PRO A 415 16.59 3.95 7.50
N ASN A 416 16.40 2.68 7.08
CA ASN A 416 15.68 2.31 5.86
C ASN A 416 14.38 1.57 6.23
N PRO A 417 13.33 2.30 6.64
CA PRO A 417 12.11 1.70 7.17
C PRO A 417 11.35 0.86 6.14
N VAL A 418 11.49 1.18 4.86
CA VAL A 418 10.74 0.53 3.77
C VAL A 418 11.65 -0.44 3.01
N PHE A 419 12.57 0.07 2.20
CA PHE A 419 13.42 -0.74 1.34
C PHE A 419 14.76 -1.04 2.04
N SER A 420 14.88 -2.21 2.63
CA SER A 420 16.06 -2.65 3.36
C SER A 420 16.56 -4.02 2.87
N PRO A 421 17.49 -4.05 1.90
CA PRO A 421 18.11 -5.31 1.47
C PRO A 421 18.76 -6.07 2.63
N ALA A 422 19.42 -5.37 3.55
CA ALA A 422 20.06 -5.99 4.69
C ALA A 422 19.06 -6.76 5.58
N ARG A 423 17.90 -6.15 5.88
CA ARG A 423 16.85 -6.81 6.65
C ARG A 423 16.21 -7.95 5.85
N SER A 424 15.95 -7.73 4.55
CA SER A 424 15.36 -8.74 3.67
C SER A 424 16.20 -9.99 3.52
N LEU A 425 17.54 -9.86 3.53
CA LEU A 425 18.46 -11.00 3.48
C LEU A 425 18.28 -11.98 4.64
N LEU A 426 17.78 -11.54 5.79
CA LEU A 426 17.52 -12.40 6.93
C LEU A 426 16.31 -13.33 6.71
N MET A 427 15.45 -13.08 5.72
CA MET A 427 14.33 -13.99 5.36
C MET A 427 14.79 -15.41 5.07
N ARG A 428 16.01 -15.61 4.59
CA ARG A 428 16.57 -16.96 4.31
C ARG A 428 16.68 -17.86 5.53
N TYR A 429 16.57 -17.30 6.73
CA TYR A 429 16.58 -18.04 8.00
C TYR A 429 15.18 -18.36 8.53
N VAL A 430 14.15 -17.86 7.87
CA VAL A 430 12.77 -18.16 8.21
C VAL A 430 12.38 -19.50 7.58
N PRO A 431 11.85 -20.47 8.36
CA PRO A 431 11.40 -21.73 7.81
C PRO A 431 10.30 -21.53 6.78
N THR A 432 10.32 -22.34 5.71
CA THR A 432 9.24 -22.46 4.72
C THR A 432 8.32 -23.64 4.98
N THR A 433 8.66 -24.46 5.97
CA THR A 433 7.90 -25.65 6.40
C THR A 433 7.16 -25.36 7.70
N PRO A 434 6.08 -26.12 8.00
CA PRO A 434 5.31 -25.94 9.23
C PRO A 434 6.17 -25.99 10.51
N ILE A 435 5.90 -25.10 11.44
CA ILE A 435 6.59 -25.01 12.72
C ILE A 435 5.60 -24.80 13.86
N LYS A 436 5.87 -25.34 15.05
CA LYS A 436 5.09 -25.00 16.24
C LYS A 436 5.21 -23.50 16.53
N ALA A 437 4.08 -22.85 16.72
CA ALA A 437 4.02 -21.39 16.96
C ALA A 437 4.93 -20.94 18.12
N VAL A 438 5.00 -21.73 19.19
CA VAL A 438 5.85 -21.44 20.37
C VAL A 438 7.36 -21.50 20.06
N ASN A 439 7.77 -22.16 19.01
CA ASN A 439 9.19 -22.31 18.61
C ASN A 439 9.60 -21.32 17.52
N LEU A 440 8.66 -20.59 16.93
CA LEU A 440 8.89 -19.76 15.74
C LEU A 440 10.01 -18.75 15.96
N CYS A 441 9.89 -17.95 17.01
CA CYS A 441 10.84 -16.90 17.35
C CYS A 441 12.24 -17.46 17.64
N ASP A 442 12.33 -18.50 18.46
CA ASP A 442 13.61 -19.10 18.86
C ASP A 442 14.30 -19.79 17.69
N THR A 443 13.57 -20.48 16.83
CA THR A 443 14.12 -21.15 15.65
C THR A 443 14.78 -20.15 14.70
N VAL A 444 14.10 -19.06 14.39
CA VAL A 444 14.65 -18.02 13.49
C VAL A 444 15.83 -17.32 14.15
N THR A 445 15.70 -16.95 15.41
CA THR A 445 16.79 -16.33 16.20
C THR A 445 18.03 -17.20 16.17
N GLN A 446 17.89 -18.49 16.50
CA GLN A 446 19.02 -19.41 16.58
C GLN A 446 19.68 -19.59 15.21
N ALA A 447 18.90 -19.72 14.14
CA ALA A 447 19.43 -19.85 12.78
C ALA A 447 20.29 -18.63 12.35
N ILE A 448 19.85 -17.42 12.70
CA ILE A 448 20.61 -16.19 12.42
C ILE A 448 21.89 -16.15 13.26
N LEU A 449 21.81 -16.46 14.57
CA LEU A 449 22.96 -16.45 15.47
C LEU A 449 24.01 -17.51 15.10
N ASP A 450 23.58 -18.69 14.66
CA ASP A 450 24.48 -19.75 14.18
C ASP A 450 25.19 -19.32 12.91
N ALA A 451 24.49 -18.71 11.98
CA ALA A 451 25.09 -18.17 10.77
C ALA A 451 26.12 -17.07 11.07
N ALA A 452 25.82 -16.17 11.98
CA ALA A 452 26.76 -15.13 12.42
C ALA A 452 28.04 -15.70 13.03
N ARG A 453 27.93 -16.84 13.76
CA ARG A 453 29.08 -17.48 14.41
C ARG A 453 29.93 -18.32 13.46
N THR A 454 29.30 -19.04 12.52
CA THR A 454 29.96 -20.10 11.76
C THR A 454 30.51 -19.65 10.41
N ARG A 455 30.01 -18.56 9.84
CA ARG A 455 30.31 -18.17 8.44
C ARG A 455 31.45 -17.18 8.28
N ASN A 456 32.10 -16.77 9.35
CA ASN A 456 33.16 -15.73 9.32
C ASN A 456 32.73 -14.49 8.50
N LEU A 457 31.50 -14.03 8.75
CA LEU A 457 30.89 -12.93 8.01
C LEU A 457 31.51 -11.58 8.40
N PRO A 458 31.49 -10.59 7.52
CA PRO A 458 31.85 -9.22 7.88
C PRO A 458 31.05 -8.73 9.10
N THR A 459 31.67 -7.89 9.91
CA THR A 459 31.04 -7.34 11.13
C THR A 459 29.83 -6.47 10.85
N ASP A 460 29.67 -5.98 9.64
CA ASP A 460 28.55 -5.19 9.15
C ASP A 460 27.50 -6.03 8.38
N SER A 461 27.68 -7.36 8.31
CA SER A 461 26.66 -8.24 7.74
C SER A 461 25.34 -8.18 8.53
N PRO A 462 24.18 -8.43 7.88
CA PRO A 462 22.90 -8.44 8.57
C PRO A 462 22.85 -9.38 9.79
N GLU A 463 23.48 -10.56 9.67
CA GLU A 463 23.56 -11.55 10.73
C GLU A 463 24.41 -11.07 11.91
N ALA A 464 25.57 -10.46 11.62
CA ALA A 464 26.44 -9.92 12.66
C ALA A 464 25.76 -8.75 13.39
N ARG A 465 25.07 -7.87 12.66
CA ARG A 465 24.26 -6.80 13.27
C ARG A 465 23.14 -7.35 14.15
N PHE A 466 22.37 -8.32 13.65
CA PHE A 466 21.33 -8.97 14.45
C PHE A 466 21.92 -9.62 15.72
N ALA A 467 23.03 -10.35 15.58
CA ALA A 467 23.69 -11.00 16.73
C ALA A 467 24.16 -9.98 17.77
N ALA A 468 24.74 -8.86 17.34
CA ALA A 468 25.13 -7.77 18.23
C ALA A 468 23.92 -7.17 18.98
N HIS A 469 22.79 -6.99 18.30
CA HIS A 469 21.55 -6.52 18.91
C HIS A 469 21.02 -7.54 19.93
N TRP A 470 21.06 -8.82 19.58
CA TRP A 470 20.60 -9.90 20.44
C TRP A 470 21.48 -10.11 21.70
N GLN A 471 22.74 -9.68 21.66
CA GLN A 471 23.64 -9.70 22.82
C GLN A 471 23.35 -8.60 23.84
N VAL A 472 22.61 -7.56 23.48
CA VAL A 472 22.19 -6.53 24.44
C VAL A 472 21.31 -7.17 25.51
N PRO A 473 21.53 -6.93 26.80
CA PRO A 473 20.72 -7.51 27.87
C PRO A 473 19.22 -7.24 27.73
N GLU A 474 18.40 -8.19 28.21
CA GLU A 474 16.94 -8.14 28.11
C GLU A 474 16.33 -6.88 28.73
N ASP A 475 16.89 -6.42 29.81
CA ASP A 475 16.46 -5.23 30.57
C ASP A 475 17.02 -3.90 30.00
N ALA A 476 17.96 -3.97 29.05
CA ALA A 476 18.67 -2.79 28.51
C ALA A 476 18.36 -2.46 27.06
N TRP A 477 17.83 -3.39 26.26
CA TRP A 477 17.73 -3.22 24.82
C TRP A 477 16.90 -1.98 24.40
N GLN A 478 15.80 -1.67 25.10
CA GLN A 478 15.00 -0.49 24.79
C GLN A 478 15.80 0.81 24.96
N SER A 479 16.55 0.92 26.03
CA SER A 479 17.39 2.08 26.31
C SER A 479 18.53 2.19 25.30
N VAL A 480 19.22 1.09 25.00
CA VAL A 480 20.35 1.06 24.05
C VAL A 480 19.88 1.41 22.64
N PHE A 481 18.79 0.82 22.19
CA PHE A 481 18.25 1.10 20.84
C PHE A 481 17.66 2.51 20.77
N GLY A 482 16.99 2.98 21.82
CA GLY A 482 16.50 4.35 21.93
C GLY A 482 17.63 5.38 21.80
N GLN A 483 18.76 5.16 22.46
CA GLN A 483 19.95 6.02 22.34
C GLN A 483 20.52 6.03 20.91
N ARG A 484 20.53 4.87 20.22
CA ARG A 484 20.99 4.82 18.81
C ARG A 484 20.05 5.59 17.89
N VAL A 485 18.74 5.42 18.04
CA VAL A 485 17.73 6.18 17.28
C VAL A 485 17.87 7.67 17.55
N ASP A 486 18.05 8.06 18.80
CA ASP A 486 18.22 9.45 19.22
C ASP A 486 19.50 10.07 18.61
N ALA A 487 20.61 9.36 18.66
CA ALA A 487 21.87 9.79 18.04
C ALA A 487 21.75 9.95 16.51
N TYR A 488 21.06 9.02 15.85
CA TYR A 488 20.77 9.08 14.42
C TYR A 488 19.91 10.30 14.07
N LEU A 489 18.80 10.53 14.76
CA LEU A 489 17.91 11.66 14.48
C LEU A 489 18.59 13.02 14.70
N ARG A 490 19.48 13.13 15.70
CA ARG A 490 20.30 14.34 15.89
C ARG A 490 21.25 14.58 14.71
N LYS A 491 21.89 13.52 14.18
CA LYS A 491 22.74 13.63 12.98
C LYS A 491 21.93 14.01 11.76
N VAL A 492 20.74 13.43 11.57
CA VAL A 492 19.82 13.82 10.49
C VAL A 492 19.47 15.30 10.60
N THR A 493 19.14 15.78 11.80
CA THR A 493 18.82 17.19 12.05
C THR A 493 20.01 18.11 11.73
N GLN A 494 21.23 17.70 12.03
CA GLN A 494 22.44 18.47 11.66
C GLN A 494 22.67 18.47 10.15
N GLN A 495 22.59 17.31 9.52
CA GLN A 495 22.85 17.14 8.11
C GLN A 495 21.85 17.88 7.21
N ILE A 496 20.55 17.86 7.59
CA ILE A 496 19.49 18.49 6.79
C ILE A 496 19.57 20.01 6.76
N GLN A 497 20.27 20.63 7.70
CA GLN A 497 20.52 22.06 7.72
C GLN A 497 21.62 22.51 6.75
N THR A 498 22.38 21.57 6.21
CA THR A 498 23.40 21.85 5.19
C THR A 498 22.79 21.68 3.78
N ALA A 499 23.23 22.48 2.83
CA ALA A 499 22.71 22.42 1.47
C ALA A 499 22.99 21.04 0.82
N SER A 500 24.20 20.48 1.01
CA SER A 500 24.55 19.16 0.47
C SER A 500 23.77 18.03 1.14
N GLY A 501 23.60 18.07 2.45
CA GLY A 501 22.86 17.04 3.17
C GLY A 501 21.36 17.08 2.82
N PHE A 502 20.79 18.25 2.66
CA PHE A 502 19.42 18.38 2.18
C PHE A 502 19.26 17.79 0.77
N ASP A 503 20.20 18.09 -0.15
CA ASP A 503 20.21 17.54 -1.50
C ASP A 503 20.32 16.01 -1.51
N ASP A 504 21.12 15.43 -0.61
CA ASP A 504 21.22 13.97 -0.46
C ASP A 504 19.88 13.36 -0.03
N TYR A 505 19.15 14.01 0.87
CA TYR A 505 17.83 13.54 1.31
C TYR A 505 16.76 13.69 0.23
N VAL A 506 16.84 14.72 -0.60
CA VAL A 506 15.98 14.86 -1.79
C VAL A 506 16.24 13.72 -2.78
N ARG A 507 17.50 13.39 -3.03
CA ARG A 507 17.87 12.25 -3.90
C ARG A 507 17.40 10.91 -3.31
N LEU A 508 17.53 10.73 -1.99
CA LEU A 508 17.02 9.54 -1.29
C LEU A 508 15.50 9.42 -1.40
N ALA A 509 14.76 10.53 -1.23
CA ALA A 509 13.32 10.56 -1.39
C ALA A 509 12.90 10.11 -2.80
N GLU A 510 13.57 10.64 -3.84
CA GLU A 510 13.30 10.22 -5.22
C GLU A 510 13.71 8.77 -5.47
N SER A 511 14.82 8.30 -4.91
CA SER A 511 15.21 6.89 -4.99
C SER A 511 14.13 5.97 -4.42
N ARG A 512 13.54 6.32 -3.25
CA ARG A 512 12.46 5.54 -2.63
C ARG A 512 11.17 5.59 -3.45
N ARG A 513 10.80 6.74 -4.04
CA ARG A 513 9.65 6.83 -4.95
C ARG A 513 9.81 5.95 -6.18
N ARG A 514 11.03 5.90 -6.76
CA ARG A 514 11.32 5.01 -7.89
C ARG A 514 11.18 3.54 -7.50
N GLN A 515 11.68 3.15 -6.34
CA GLN A 515 11.53 1.78 -5.83
C GLN A 515 10.04 1.44 -5.59
N PHE A 516 9.25 2.38 -5.09
CA PHE A 516 7.79 2.19 -4.97
C PHE A 516 7.12 1.94 -6.33
N ARG A 517 7.44 2.73 -7.35
CA ARG A 517 6.91 2.52 -8.70
C ARG A 517 7.26 1.13 -9.25
N LEU A 518 8.44 0.58 -8.90
CA LEU A 518 8.86 -0.76 -9.30
C LEU A 518 8.07 -1.89 -8.60
N MET A 519 7.45 -1.63 -7.47
CA MET A 519 6.61 -2.63 -6.78
C MET A 519 5.36 -2.99 -7.58
N LYS A 520 4.99 -2.19 -8.59
CA LYS A 520 3.79 -2.37 -9.43
C LYS A 520 2.51 -2.57 -8.60
N LEU A 521 2.43 -1.88 -7.47
CA LEU A 521 1.25 -1.88 -6.63
C LEU A 521 0.31 -0.84 -7.18
N ASN A 522 -0.73 -1.30 -7.86
CA ASN A 522 -1.75 -0.40 -8.38
C ASN A 522 -2.69 -0.03 -7.23
N GLU A 523 -2.62 1.19 -6.81
CA GLU A 523 -3.71 1.84 -6.15
C GLU A 523 -3.95 3.13 -6.90
N PHE A 524 -5.16 3.28 -7.36
CA PHE A 524 -5.69 4.42 -8.08
C PHE A 524 -4.61 5.48 -8.34
N GLU A 525 -4.13 5.60 -9.52
CA GLU A 525 -2.93 6.33 -9.99
C GLU A 525 -2.56 7.55 -9.15
N LEU A 526 -1.77 7.31 -8.10
CA LEU A 526 -1.34 8.38 -7.22
C LEU A 526 -0.38 9.31 -7.94
N THR A 527 -0.73 10.58 -7.98
CA THR A 527 0.14 11.62 -8.56
C THR A 527 1.39 11.79 -7.72
N LEU A 528 2.53 11.43 -8.28
CA LEU A 528 3.84 11.60 -7.67
C LEU A 528 4.65 12.62 -8.47
N PRO A 529 5.48 13.45 -7.81
CA PRO A 529 6.30 14.42 -8.52
C PRO A 529 7.31 13.74 -9.45
N VAL A 530 7.61 14.39 -10.57
CA VAL A 530 8.73 14.06 -11.46
C VAL A 530 9.92 14.98 -11.19
N THR A 531 11.11 14.53 -11.53
CA THR A 531 12.37 15.27 -11.30
C THR A 531 13.32 15.15 -12.48
N ASN A 532 14.38 15.96 -12.48
CA ASN A 532 15.49 15.85 -13.43
C ASN A 532 16.51 14.78 -13.03
N ILE A 533 16.34 14.11 -11.89
CA ILE A 533 17.19 12.98 -11.48
C ILE A 533 16.99 11.84 -12.48
N PRO A 534 18.07 11.33 -13.11
CA PRO A 534 17.94 10.29 -14.13
C PRO A 534 17.18 9.07 -13.63
N PRO A 535 16.25 8.52 -14.41
CA PRO A 535 15.51 7.30 -14.04
C PRO A 535 16.44 6.12 -13.69
N GLY A 536 17.57 6.00 -14.38
CA GLY A 536 18.58 4.96 -14.14
C GLY A 536 19.60 5.27 -13.04
N ALA A 537 19.43 6.36 -12.26
CA ALA A 537 20.31 6.63 -11.13
C ALA A 537 20.24 5.48 -10.12
N PRO A 538 21.38 5.06 -9.51
CA PRO A 538 21.41 3.93 -8.59
C PRO A 538 20.48 4.13 -7.40
N PRO A 539 19.91 3.04 -6.83
CA PRO A 539 19.13 3.14 -5.62
C PRO A 539 20.00 3.60 -4.44
N LEU A 540 19.41 4.36 -3.55
CA LEU A 540 20.09 4.96 -2.40
C LEU A 540 19.55 4.41 -1.09
N ALA A 541 20.42 4.34 -0.09
CA ALA A 541 20.09 4.01 1.29
C ALA A 541 20.64 5.06 2.27
N MET A 542 19.97 5.17 3.41
CA MET A 542 20.40 5.94 4.56
C MET A 542 21.31 5.10 5.46
N ARG A 543 22.38 5.69 5.95
CA ARG A 543 23.25 5.09 6.98
C ARG A 543 22.93 5.62 8.37
N GLU A 544 23.38 4.93 9.41
CA GLU A 544 23.20 5.37 10.82
C GLU A 544 23.96 6.65 11.19
N ASP A 545 24.95 7.04 10.40
CA ASP A 545 25.63 8.32 10.54
C ASP A 545 24.89 9.48 9.84
N ALA A 546 23.70 9.19 9.31
CA ALA A 546 22.84 10.08 8.56
C ALA A 546 23.38 10.45 7.15
N SER A 547 24.44 9.80 6.68
CA SER A 547 24.88 9.91 5.29
C SER A 547 24.01 9.06 4.36
N VAL A 548 23.94 9.47 3.09
CA VAL A 548 23.27 8.73 2.02
C VAL A 548 24.31 8.06 1.14
N ALA A 549 24.09 6.80 0.81
CA ALA A 549 25.01 6.04 -0.05
C ALA A 549 24.22 5.22 -1.08
N GLU A 550 24.89 4.85 -2.15
CA GLU A 550 24.36 3.88 -3.10
C GLU A 550 24.16 2.52 -2.43
N LEU A 551 23.05 1.85 -2.76
CA LEU A 551 22.85 0.44 -2.44
C LEU A 551 23.75 -0.37 -3.37
N THR A 552 24.71 -1.06 -2.78
CA THR A 552 25.66 -1.96 -3.47
C THR A 552 25.17 -3.40 -3.42
#